data_db999e2abd4bb493704f414c4af50e88
#
_entry.id   db999e2abd4bb493704f414c4af50e88
#
_cell.length_a   1.000
_cell.length_b   1.000
_cell.length_c   1.000
_cell.angle_alpha   90.00
_cell.angle_beta   90.00
_cell.angle_gamma   90.00
#
_symmetry.space_group_name_H-M   'P 1'
#
loop_
_entity.id
_entity.type
_entity.pdbx_description
1 polymer ?
#
loop_
_entity_poly.entity_id
_entity_poly.type
_entity_poly.pdbx_seq_one_letter_code
_entity_poly.pdbx_strand_id
1 'polypeptide(L)'
;MKILVDAMGGDNAPDAVIKGVANAIEDIEAEVILIGQEAVLNTRSKEILGKKLDKVSSRIKIINAKEVITMEDIPTQAIKTKKDSSMVVGFNMLKNGDGDVFISAGNSGALLTGATLIVGRIRGIDRPALAGILPAYHGNLVLMDCGANTNCKPINLVQFAQMASIYISNTVGIKEPKIGLLNIGTEETKGNELVKESYQLLKKYSQDLKINFIGNVEGREAFLGDVDVLIADGFTGNVFLKSIEGFGKFVKKSLKESIYKNAFSVIGAIPSLPALSRFAKSMDYKEYGGALFLGVKKPVVKAHGSSDAKLF
;
A
#
# COMPACT_ATOMS: atom_id res chain seq x y z
N MET A 1 14.58 8.04 -13.79
CA MET A 1 13.30 7.36 -13.50
C MET A 1 12.16 8.37 -13.66
N LYS A 2 11.00 7.95 -14.23
CA LYS A 2 9.80 8.79 -14.38
C LYS A 2 8.67 8.24 -13.53
N ILE A 3 8.16 9.04 -12.62
CA ILE A 3 7.10 8.67 -11.69
C ILE A 3 5.80 9.35 -12.15
N LEU A 4 4.79 8.55 -12.47
CA LEU A 4 3.44 9.02 -12.80
C LEU A 4 2.62 9.10 -11.52
N VAL A 5 1.99 10.23 -11.25
CA VAL A 5 1.20 10.45 -10.03
C VAL A 5 -0.19 10.93 -10.38
N ASP A 6 -1.21 10.18 -9.93
CA ASP A 6 -2.59 10.61 -9.94
C ASP A 6 -2.76 11.76 -8.93
N ALA A 7 -2.79 12.98 -9.43
CA ALA A 7 -2.85 14.17 -8.61
C ALA A 7 -4.25 14.51 -8.09
N MET A 8 -5.28 13.77 -8.55
CA MET A 8 -6.68 14.00 -8.20
C MET A 8 -7.26 12.91 -7.30
N GLY A 9 -6.49 11.85 -7.00
CA GLY A 9 -6.93 10.72 -6.20
C GLY A 9 -6.61 10.89 -4.71
N GLY A 10 -7.57 10.57 -3.84
CA GLY A 10 -7.45 10.62 -2.38
C GLY A 10 -8.19 11.79 -1.74
N ASP A 11 -8.40 11.68 -0.40
CA ASP A 11 -9.23 12.62 0.37
C ASP A 11 -8.63 14.03 0.45
N ASN A 12 -7.30 14.14 0.36
CA ASN A 12 -6.54 15.38 0.49
C ASN A 12 -5.93 15.86 -0.84
N ALA A 13 -6.37 15.28 -1.96
CA ALA A 13 -5.94 15.69 -3.28
C ALA A 13 -6.59 17.03 -3.70
N PRO A 14 -5.91 17.86 -4.50
CA PRO A 14 -4.55 17.69 -5.02
C PRO A 14 -3.45 18.20 -4.05
N ASP A 15 -3.80 18.88 -2.97
CA ASP A 15 -2.89 19.63 -2.11
C ASP A 15 -1.81 18.76 -1.45
N ALA A 16 -2.22 17.63 -0.88
CA ALA A 16 -1.30 16.68 -0.25
C ALA A 16 -0.33 16.08 -1.28
N VAL A 17 -0.83 15.77 -2.48
CA VAL A 17 -0.01 15.23 -3.58
C VAL A 17 1.04 16.23 -4.03
N ILE A 18 0.63 17.49 -4.29
CA ILE A 18 1.54 18.56 -4.70
C ILE A 18 2.65 18.78 -3.67
N LYS A 19 2.28 18.89 -2.38
CA LYS A 19 3.25 19.07 -1.30
C LYS A 19 4.18 17.86 -1.16
N GLY A 20 3.62 16.64 -1.20
CA GLY A 20 4.37 15.40 -1.06
C GLY A 20 5.40 15.24 -2.18
N VAL A 21 4.97 15.42 -3.43
CA VAL A 21 5.87 15.40 -4.60
C VAL A 21 6.96 16.45 -4.51
N ALA A 22 6.62 17.69 -4.11
CA ALA A 22 7.62 18.76 -3.97
C ALA A 22 8.61 18.52 -2.81
N ASN A 23 8.26 17.72 -1.82
CA ASN A 23 9.20 17.29 -0.78
C ASN A 23 10.07 16.13 -1.26
N ALA A 24 9.45 15.08 -1.80
CA ALA A 24 10.16 13.88 -2.24
C ALA A 24 11.18 14.17 -3.35
N ILE A 25 10.86 15.07 -4.27
CA ILE A 25 11.73 15.37 -5.43
C ILE A 25 13.07 16.00 -5.03
N GLU A 26 13.19 16.54 -3.82
CA GLU A 26 14.46 17.06 -3.29
C GLU A 26 15.42 15.91 -2.93
N ASP A 27 14.88 14.75 -2.53
CA ASP A 27 15.62 13.60 -2.03
C ASP A 27 15.85 12.51 -3.09
N ILE A 28 15.19 12.59 -4.26
CA ILE A 28 15.26 11.58 -5.31
C ILE A 28 15.68 12.16 -6.65
N GLU A 29 16.43 11.37 -7.44
CA GLU A 29 16.76 11.71 -8.84
C GLU A 29 15.69 11.14 -9.79
N ALA A 30 14.55 11.83 -9.88
CA ALA A 30 13.45 11.43 -10.73
C ALA A 30 12.77 12.64 -11.39
N GLU A 31 12.11 12.40 -12.51
CA GLU A 31 11.11 13.28 -13.11
C GLU A 31 9.73 12.82 -12.61
N VAL A 32 8.89 13.73 -12.14
CA VAL A 32 7.53 13.43 -11.69
C VAL A 32 6.51 14.05 -12.63
N ILE A 33 5.53 13.24 -13.03
CA ILE A 33 4.45 13.67 -13.89
C ILE A 33 3.15 13.65 -13.08
N LEU A 34 2.64 14.83 -12.74
CA LEU A 34 1.34 15.02 -12.11
C LEU A 34 0.24 14.93 -13.16
N ILE A 35 -0.69 14.01 -12.99
CA ILE A 35 -1.79 13.79 -13.93
C ILE A 35 -3.09 14.25 -13.27
N GLY A 36 -3.78 15.20 -13.89
CA GLY A 36 -5.03 15.76 -13.37
C GLY A 36 -5.47 17.02 -14.08
N GLN A 37 -6.43 17.73 -13.53
CA GLN A 37 -6.97 18.96 -14.10
C GLN A 37 -5.90 20.06 -14.09
N GLU A 38 -5.30 20.33 -15.25
CA GLU A 38 -4.14 21.21 -15.41
C GLU A 38 -4.32 22.59 -14.80
N ALA A 39 -5.49 23.23 -15.02
CA ALA A 39 -5.79 24.55 -14.47
C ALA A 39 -5.79 24.53 -12.93
N VAL A 40 -6.36 23.48 -12.32
CA VAL A 40 -6.38 23.29 -10.87
C VAL A 40 -4.96 23.06 -10.35
N LEU A 41 -4.22 22.16 -10.97
CA LEU A 41 -2.86 21.81 -10.55
C LEU A 41 -1.91 23.02 -10.64
N ASN A 42 -1.99 23.81 -11.73
CA ASN A 42 -1.17 25.01 -11.88
C ASN A 42 -1.48 26.07 -10.82
N THR A 43 -2.77 26.31 -10.54
CA THR A 43 -3.19 27.28 -9.52
C THR A 43 -2.75 26.83 -8.13
N ARG A 44 -3.09 25.58 -7.75
CA ARG A 44 -2.75 25.05 -6.42
C ARG A 44 -1.24 24.94 -6.20
N SER A 45 -0.46 24.55 -7.23
CA SER A 45 0.99 24.51 -7.13
C SER A 45 1.60 25.87 -6.82
N LYS A 46 1.12 26.93 -7.47
CA LYS A 46 1.57 28.31 -7.18
C LYS A 46 1.23 28.74 -5.75
N GLU A 47 -0.01 28.50 -5.30
CA GLU A 47 -0.48 28.85 -3.97
C GLU A 47 0.26 28.11 -2.85
N ILE A 48 0.48 26.80 -3.04
CA ILE A 48 1.03 25.91 -2.02
C ILE A 48 2.54 26.01 -1.94
N LEU A 49 3.23 26.02 -3.08
CA LEU A 49 4.69 25.94 -3.14
C LEU A 49 5.36 27.30 -3.19
N GLY A 50 4.68 28.35 -3.68
CA GLY A 50 5.28 29.68 -3.81
C GLY A 50 6.67 29.64 -4.45
N LYS A 51 7.67 30.21 -3.79
CA LYS A 51 9.07 30.22 -4.27
C LYS A 51 9.72 28.82 -4.40
N LYS A 52 9.19 27.80 -3.72
CA LYS A 52 9.68 26.43 -3.85
C LYS A 52 9.38 25.87 -5.24
N LEU A 53 8.29 26.33 -5.87
CA LEU A 53 7.91 25.89 -7.21
C LEU A 53 9.03 26.12 -8.24
N ASP A 54 9.71 27.28 -8.19
CA ASP A 54 10.80 27.60 -9.13
C ASP A 54 11.95 26.61 -9.04
N LYS A 55 12.22 26.06 -7.85
CA LYS A 55 13.29 25.09 -7.62
C LYS A 55 12.97 23.69 -8.13
N VAL A 56 11.69 23.29 -8.08
CA VAL A 56 11.27 21.91 -8.41
C VAL A 56 10.60 21.79 -9.77
N SER A 57 10.17 22.89 -10.38
CA SER A 57 9.40 22.92 -11.64
C SER A 57 10.11 22.28 -12.83
N SER A 58 11.45 22.31 -12.87
CA SER A 58 12.22 21.67 -13.95
C SER A 58 12.09 20.15 -13.99
N ARG A 59 11.68 19.52 -12.86
CA ARG A 59 11.53 18.07 -12.73
C ARG A 59 10.08 17.63 -12.52
N ILE A 60 9.13 18.57 -12.47
CA ILE A 60 7.69 18.29 -12.35
C ILE A 60 7.02 18.71 -13.65
N LYS A 61 6.34 17.77 -14.30
CA LYS A 61 5.48 18.02 -15.46
C LYS A 61 4.03 17.80 -15.09
N ILE A 62 3.12 18.51 -15.74
CA ILE A 62 1.68 18.32 -15.59
C ILE A 62 1.12 17.79 -16.91
N ILE A 63 0.32 16.73 -16.83
CA ILE A 63 -0.47 16.18 -17.94
C ILE A 63 -1.94 16.39 -17.61
N ASN A 64 -2.66 17.04 -18.52
CA ASN A 64 -4.06 17.32 -18.33
C ASN A 64 -4.92 16.05 -18.40
N ALA A 65 -5.82 15.89 -17.43
CA ALA A 65 -6.88 14.90 -17.39
C ALA A 65 -8.13 15.58 -16.82
N LYS A 66 -9.23 15.57 -17.58
CA LYS A 66 -10.42 16.39 -17.26
C LYS A 66 -11.34 15.74 -16.25
N GLU A 67 -11.33 14.41 -16.16
CA GLU A 67 -12.22 13.63 -15.31
C GLU A 67 -11.52 13.12 -14.05
N VAL A 68 -12.32 12.86 -13.02
CA VAL A 68 -11.84 12.30 -11.75
C VAL A 68 -12.66 11.05 -11.42
N ILE A 69 -12.01 9.96 -11.05
CA ILE A 69 -12.64 8.79 -10.47
C ILE A 69 -12.71 9.01 -8.96
N THR A 70 -13.93 9.08 -8.43
CA THR A 70 -14.20 9.31 -7.00
C THR A 70 -14.29 7.99 -6.21
N MET A 71 -14.39 8.08 -4.88
CA MET A 71 -14.53 6.90 -4.03
C MET A 71 -15.91 6.22 -4.18
N GLU A 72 -16.94 6.96 -4.62
CA GLU A 72 -18.32 6.49 -4.82
C GLU A 72 -18.51 5.81 -6.18
N ASP A 73 -17.58 6.01 -7.12
CA ASP A 73 -17.69 5.42 -8.45
C ASP A 73 -17.58 3.88 -8.39
N ILE A 74 -18.42 3.22 -9.19
CA ILE A 74 -18.30 1.76 -9.39
C ILE A 74 -17.00 1.49 -10.18
N PRO A 75 -16.02 0.77 -9.60
CA PRO A 75 -14.66 0.65 -10.14
C PRO A 75 -14.58 0.23 -11.59
N THR A 76 -15.27 -0.86 -11.95
CA THR A 76 -15.24 -1.43 -13.30
C THR A 76 -15.92 -0.55 -14.34
N GLN A 77 -16.96 0.19 -13.93
CA GLN A 77 -17.66 1.13 -14.78
C GLN A 77 -16.82 2.39 -14.98
N ALA A 78 -16.27 2.95 -13.91
CA ALA A 78 -15.46 4.16 -13.96
C ALA A 78 -14.26 4.03 -14.91
N ILE A 79 -13.51 2.91 -14.82
CA ILE A 79 -12.38 2.63 -15.72
C ILE A 79 -12.82 2.53 -17.20
N LYS A 80 -14.06 2.09 -17.46
CA LYS A 80 -14.59 1.97 -18.82
C LYS A 80 -15.12 3.29 -19.38
N THR A 81 -15.74 4.12 -18.56
CA THR A 81 -16.46 5.33 -19.00
C THR A 81 -15.64 6.60 -18.87
N LYS A 82 -14.90 6.80 -17.78
CA LYS A 82 -14.08 7.98 -17.50
C LYS A 82 -12.69 7.85 -18.13
N LYS A 83 -12.64 7.89 -19.47
CA LYS A 83 -11.39 7.66 -20.23
C LYS A 83 -10.36 8.78 -20.08
N ASP A 84 -10.79 9.98 -19.79
CA ASP A 84 -9.95 11.17 -19.57
C ASP A 84 -9.74 11.45 -18.06
N SER A 85 -9.89 10.40 -17.21
CA SER A 85 -9.57 10.54 -15.80
C SER A 85 -8.08 10.41 -15.54
N SER A 86 -7.58 11.12 -14.50
CA SER A 86 -6.17 11.07 -14.08
C SER A 86 -5.66 9.64 -13.92
N MET A 87 -6.49 8.75 -13.39
CA MET A 87 -6.15 7.34 -13.19
C MET A 87 -6.04 6.59 -14.54
N VAL A 88 -6.98 6.73 -15.46
CA VAL A 88 -6.96 6.02 -16.75
C VAL A 88 -5.86 6.57 -17.66
N VAL A 89 -5.66 7.88 -17.69
CA VAL A 89 -4.54 8.52 -18.40
C VAL A 89 -3.22 7.98 -17.88
N GLY A 90 -3.02 7.95 -16.55
CA GLY A 90 -1.83 7.41 -15.91
C GLY A 90 -1.55 5.95 -16.25
N PHE A 91 -2.57 5.09 -16.24
CA PHE A 91 -2.42 3.69 -16.65
C PHE A 91 -2.04 3.53 -18.13
N ASN A 92 -2.60 4.34 -19.02
CA ASN A 92 -2.23 4.30 -20.43
C ASN A 92 -0.77 4.75 -20.64
N MET A 93 -0.35 5.83 -19.98
CA MET A 93 1.05 6.28 -20.00
C MET A 93 1.98 5.20 -19.47
N LEU A 94 1.67 4.59 -18.32
CA LEU A 94 2.47 3.49 -17.76
C LEU A 94 2.57 2.31 -18.73
N LYS A 95 1.45 1.89 -19.32
CA LYS A 95 1.42 0.80 -20.31
C LYS A 95 2.31 1.10 -21.52
N ASN A 96 2.26 2.32 -22.03
CA ASN A 96 3.01 2.74 -23.22
C ASN A 96 4.51 2.92 -22.93
N GLY A 97 4.93 2.96 -21.67
CA GLY A 97 6.32 3.18 -21.27
C GLY A 97 6.68 4.66 -21.12
N ASP A 98 5.69 5.55 -21.04
CA ASP A 98 5.90 6.97 -20.78
C ASP A 98 6.28 7.27 -19.33
N GLY A 99 6.19 6.26 -18.44
CA GLY A 99 6.62 6.27 -17.06
C GLY A 99 7.03 4.89 -16.57
N ASP A 100 7.74 4.86 -15.44
CA ASP A 100 8.30 3.64 -14.84
C ASP A 100 7.38 3.06 -13.74
N VAL A 101 6.64 3.91 -13.05
CA VAL A 101 5.74 3.57 -11.95
C VAL A 101 4.53 4.52 -11.94
N PHE A 102 3.38 4.02 -11.50
CA PHE A 102 2.16 4.83 -11.29
C PHE A 102 1.73 4.79 -9.84
N ILE A 103 1.50 5.95 -9.23
CA ILE A 103 1.11 6.12 -7.83
C ILE A 103 -0.26 6.79 -7.77
N SER A 104 -1.20 6.25 -6.99
CA SER A 104 -2.51 6.86 -6.74
C SER A 104 -3.02 6.58 -5.33
N ALA A 105 -3.63 7.58 -4.70
CA ALA A 105 -4.39 7.43 -3.46
C ALA A 105 -5.91 7.28 -3.72
N GLY A 106 -6.35 7.24 -4.96
CA GLY A 106 -7.74 7.14 -5.36
C GLY A 106 -8.41 5.80 -5.06
N ASN A 107 -9.56 5.56 -5.65
CA ASN A 107 -10.41 4.37 -5.45
C ASN A 107 -9.63 3.05 -5.69
N SER A 108 -9.48 2.23 -4.65
CA SER A 108 -8.66 1.00 -4.68
C SER A 108 -9.18 -0.03 -5.69
N GLY A 109 -10.50 -0.16 -5.82
CA GLY A 109 -11.13 -1.05 -6.79
C GLY A 109 -10.89 -0.60 -8.23
N ALA A 110 -10.96 0.71 -8.50
CA ALA A 110 -10.63 1.28 -9.80
C ALA A 110 -9.14 1.11 -10.11
N LEU A 111 -8.28 1.30 -9.11
CA LEU A 111 -6.84 1.11 -9.26
C LEU A 111 -6.49 -0.34 -9.61
N LEU A 112 -7.07 -1.32 -8.90
CA LEU A 112 -6.95 -2.74 -9.23
C LEU A 112 -7.47 -3.06 -10.64
N THR A 113 -8.65 -2.52 -10.97
CA THR A 113 -9.29 -2.75 -12.27
C THR A 113 -8.43 -2.22 -13.40
N GLY A 114 -7.93 -0.98 -13.29
CA GLY A 114 -7.07 -0.35 -14.29
C GLY A 114 -5.71 -1.04 -14.41
N ALA A 115 -5.08 -1.37 -13.29
CA ALA A 115 -3.84 -2.13 -13.28
C ALA A 115 -3.99 -3.50 -13.96
N THR A 116 -5.13 -4.18 -13.74
CA THR A 116 -5.41 -5.49 -14.34
C THR A 116 -5.74 -5.41 -15.84
N LEU A 117 -6.62 -4.47 -16.24
CA LEU A 117 -7.19 -4.43 -17.60
C LEU A 117 -6.38 -3.58 -18.56
N ILE A 118 -5.74 -2.50 -18.09
CA ILE A 118 -4.99 -1.57 -18.95
C ILE A 118 -3.50 -1.92 -18.95
N VAL A 119 -2.87 -1.99 -17.78
CA VAL A 119 -1.43 -2.33 -17.65
C VAL A 119 -1.22 -3.81 -17.97
N GLY A 120 -2.09 -4.66 -17.47
CA GLY A 120 -2.08 -6.10 -17.70
C GLY A 120 -1.36 -6.89 -16.61
N ARG A 121 -1.73 -8.16 -16.51
CA ARG A 121 -1.17 -9.11 -15.55
C ARG A 121 0.09 -9.78 -16.08
N ILE A 122 0.97 -10.19 -15.18
CA ILE A 122 2.06 -11.13 -15.50
C ILE A 122 1.45 -12.46 -15.94
N ARG A 123 2.05 -13.08 -16.96
CA ARG A 123 1.57 -14.37 -17.47
C ARG A 123 1.61 -15.43 -16.38
N GLY A 124 0.51 -16.15 -16.21
CA GLY A 124 0.35 -17.18 -15.18
C GLY A 124 -0.25 -16.69 -13.87
N ILE A 125 -0.37 -15.39 -13.65
CA ILE A 125 -1.03 -14.81 -12.49
C ILE A 125 -2.52 -14.56 -12.78
N ASP A 126 -3.38 -15.19 -11.99
CA ASP A 126 -4.83 -15.04 -12.13
C ASP A 126 -5.32 -13.70 -11.60
N ARG A 127 -4.79 -13.27 -10.46
CA ARG A 127 -5.18 -12.03 -9.80
C ARG A 127 -3.96 -11.29 -9.26
N PRO A 128 -3.76 -10.02 -9.60
CA PRO A 128 -2.85 -9.15 -8.86
C PRO A 128 -3.36 -8.98 -7.43
N ALA A 129 -2.46 -8.82 -6.48
CA ALA A 129 -2.81 -8.60 -5.09
C ALA A 129 -2.04 -7.42 -4.50
N LEU A 130 -2.60 -6.83 -3.46
CA LEU A 130 -2.05 -5.67 -2.78
C LEU A 130 -1.17 -6.11 -1.61
N ALA A 131 0.12 -5.83 -1.71
CA ALA A 131 1.11 -6.11 -0.66
C ALA A 131 1.32 -4.85 0.19
N GLY A 132 0.90 -4.91 1.44
CA GLY A 132 1.11 -3.85 2.43
C GLY A 132 2.20 -4.24 3.42
N ILE A 133 3.02 -3.27 3.84
CA ILE A 133 4.05 -3.47 4.85
C ILE A 133 3.51 -3.00 6.19
N LEU A 134 3.66 -3.83 7.22
CA LEU A 134 3.25 -3.56 8.59
C LEU A 134 4.46 -3.62 9.52
N PRO A 135 4.54 -2.77 10.54
CA PRO A 135 5.55 -2.91 11.56
C PRO A 135 5.34 -4.20 12.36
N ALA A 136 6.41 -4.92 12.65
CA ALA A 136 6.42 -6.08 13.54
C ALA A 136 7.59 -5.98 14.53
N TYR A 137 7.58 -6.80 15.58
CA TYR A 137 8.56 -6.73 16.64
C TYR A 137 10.00 -6.96 16.15
N HIS A 138 10.18 -7.86 15.19
CA HIS A 138 11.47 -8.19 14.59
C HIS A 138 11.70 -7.57 13.19
N GLY A 139 11.10 -6.41 12.91
CA GLY A 139 11.25 -5.74 11.63
C GLY A 139 9.91 -5.45 10.95
N ASN A 140 9.74 -5.95 9.74
CA ASN A 140 8.55 -5.69 8.93
C ASN A 140 7.84 -6.98 8.56
N LEU A 141 6.53 -6.96 8.62
CA LEU A 141 5.63 -8.00 8.12
C LEU A 141 4.99 -7.54 6.80
N VAL A 142 5.05 -8.34 5.77
CA VAL A 142 4.27 -8.10 4.55
C VAL A 142 2.93 -8.83 4.63
N LEU A 143 1.85 -8.08 4.58
CA LEU A 143 0.50 -8.62 4.47
C LEU A 143 0.06 -8.65 3.00
N MET A 144 -0.39 -9.78 2.51
CA MET A 144 -0.88 -9.96 1.15
C MET A 144 -2.00 -11.02 1.10
N ASP A 145 -3.17 -10.72 0.64
CA ASP A 145 -3.74 -9.52 0.03
C ASP A 145 -4.37 -8.61 1.08
N CYS A 146 -4.06 -7.33 1.06
CA CYS A 146 -4.59 -6.38 2.03
C CYS A 146 -5.78 -5.55 1.52
N GLY A 147 -6.58 -6.09 0.56
CA GLY A 147 -7.85 -5.49 0.19
C GLY A 147 -8.16 -5.39 -1.30
N ALA A 148 -7.42 -6.06 -2.18
CA ALA A 148 -7.70 -6.05 -3.61
C ALA A 148 -8.75 -7.10 -4.02
N ASN A 149 -8.69 -8.32 -3.46
CA ASN A 149 -9.50 -9.46 -3.88
C ASN A 149 -10.31 -10.02 -2.70
N THR A 150 -11.57 -9.65 -2.58
CA THR A 150 -12.44 -10.13 -1.49
C THR A 150 -12.92 -11.58 -1.67
N ASN A 151 -12.96 -12.07 -2.91
CA ASN A 151 -13.34 -13.43 -3.23
C ASN A 151 -12.17 -14.12 -3.94
N CYS A 152 -11.47 -14.99 -3.24
CA CYS A 152 -10.33 -15.75 -3.75
C CYS A 152 -10.68 -17.22 -3.97
N LYS A 153 -9.92 -17.86 -4.88
CA LYS A 153 -9.80 -19.31 -4.96
C LYS A 153 -8.53 -19.73 -4.23
N PRO A 154 -8.42 -20.99 -3.75
CA PRO A 154 -7.23 -21.46 -3.07
C PRO A 154 -5.93 -21.25 -3.85
N ILE A 155 -5.95 -21.43 -5.16
CA ILE A 155 -4.78 -21.20 -6.02
C ILE A 155 -4.33 -19.73 -6.02
N ASN A 156 -5.24 -18.76 -5.78
CA ASN A 156 -4.85 -17.37 -5.70
C ASN A 156 -3.95 -17.10 -4.49
N LEU A 157 -4.25 -17.74 -3.34
CA LEU A 157 -3.42 -17.58 -2.14
C LEU A 157 -2.03 -18.20 -2.34
N VAL A 158 -1.92 -19.30 -3.10
CA VAL A 158 -0.63 -19.87 -3.51
C VAL A 158 0.15 -18.90 -4.39
N GLN A 159 -0.52 -18.28 -5.37
CA GLN A 159 0.11 -17.26 -6.22
C GLN A 159 0.54 -16.03 -5.42
N PHE A 160 -0.25 -15.61 -4.42
CA PHE A 160 0.11 -14.50 -3.52
C PHE A 160 1.38 -14.85 -2.74
N ALA A 161 1.46 -16.04 -2.16
CA ALA A 161 2.65 -16.52 -1.46
C ALA A 161 3.89 -16.52 -2.35
N GLN A 162 3.78 -17.01 -3.59
CA GLN A 162 4.87 -17.02 -4.55
C GLN A 162 5.33 -15.59 -4.92
N MET A 163 4.37 -14.68 -5.22
CA MET A 163 4.69 -13.29 -5.55
C MET A 163 5.36 -12.57 -4.39
N ALA A 164 4.85 -12.76 -3.16
CA ALA A 164 5.41 -12.15 -1.96
C ALA A 164 6.81 -12.69 -1.66
N SER A 165 7.04 -14.01 -1.81
CA SER A 165 8.37 -14.62 -1.65
C SER A 165 9.39 -13.98 -2.57
N ILE A 166 9.08 -13.88 -3.87
CA ILE A 166 9.95 -13.26 -4.87
C ILE A 166 10.18 -11.78 -4.56
N TYR A 167 9.12 -11.05 -4.20
CA TYR A 167 9.22 -9.63 -3.87
C TYR A 167 10.16 -9.38 -2.69
N ILE A 168 9.95 -10.07 -1.56
CA ILE A 168 10.78 -9.90 -0.36
C ILE A 168 12.21 -10.32 -0.60
N SER A 169 12.45 -11.41 -1.32
CA SER A 169 13.81 -11.88 -1.63
C SER A 169 14.59 -10.84 -2.44
N ASN A 170 13.94 -10.15 -3.38
CA ASN A 170 14.61 -9.17 -4.23
C ASN A 170 14.68 -7.76 -3.63
N THR A 171 13.73 -7.35 -2.78
CA THR A 171 13.68 -5.97 -2.27
C THR A 171 14.27 -5.83 -0.87
N VAL A 172 14.09 -6.82 -0.01
CA VAL A 172 14.56 -6.81 1.39
C VAL A 172 15.82 -7.67 1.56
N GLY A 173 16.07 -8.60 0.63
CA GLY A 173 17.23 -9.48 0.65
C GLY A 173 17.09 -10.72 1.53
N ILE A 174 15.88 -11.04 2.02
CA ILE A 174 15.59 -12.26 2.76
C ILE A 174 15.44 -13.41 1.74
N LYS A 175 16.45 -14.27 1.66
CA LYS A 175 16.49 -15.34 0.63
C LYS A 175 15.34 -16.32 0.70
N GLU A 176 14.92 -16.69 1.90
CA GLU A 176 13.88 -17.68 2.17
C GLU A 176 12.87 -17.12 3.17
N PRO A 177 12.04 -16.12 2.76
CA PRO A 177 11.10 -15.47 3.65
C PRO A 177 10.09 -16.47 4.20
N LYS A 178 9.85 -16.45 5.51
CA LYS A 178 8.88 -17.29 6.20
C LYS A 178 7.47 -16.83 5.88
N ILE A 179 6.70 -17.67 5.21
CA ILE A 179 5.36 -17.37 4.72
C ILE A 179 4.32 -18.14 5.53
N GLY A 180 3.49 -17.38 6.25
CA GLY A 180 2.35 -17.90 7.02
C GLY A 180 1.02 -17.66 6.35
N LEU A 181 0.07 -18.57 6.55
CA LEU A 181 -1.33 -18.38 6.15
C LEU A 181 -2.15 -17.89 7.33
N LEU A 182 -2.74 -16.70 7.22
CA LEU A 182 -3.55 -16.11 8.31
C LEU A 182 -4.76 -16.99 8.60
N ASN A 183 -4.89 -17.42 9.85
CA ASN A 183 -5.95 -18.31 10.30
C ASN A 183 -6.37 -18.01 11.76
N ILE A 184 -7.40 -18.70 12.21
CA ILE A 184 -7.97 -18.63 13.58
C ILE A 184 -7.31 -19.64 14.55
N GLY A 185 -6.36 -20.44 14.09
CA GLY A 185 -5.60 -21.44 14.84
C GLY A 185 -4.51 -22.02 13.99
N THR A 186 -3.52 -22.66 14.61
CA THR A 186 -2.33 -23.19 13.93
C THR A 186 -2.52 -24.54 13.27
N GLU A 187 -3.57 -25.28 13.69
CA GLU A 187 -3.82 -26.64 13.18
C GLU A 187 -4.30 -26.61 11.72
N GLU A 188 -3.91 -27.60 10.93
CA GLU A 188 -4.28 -27.76 9.51
C GLU A 188 -5.79 -27.81 9.27
N THR A 189 -6.56 -28.25 10.27
CA THR A 189 -8.00 -28.42 10.19
C THR A 189 -8.81 -27.16 10.48
N LYS A 190 -8.16 -26.11 10.96
CA LYS A 190 -8.82 -24.82 11.31
C LYS A 190 -9.08 -23.96 10.08
N GLY A 191 -10.00 -23.02 10.26
CA GLY A 191 -10.38 -22.06 9.23
C GLY A 191 -11.58 -22.46 8.40
N ASN A 192 -11.92 -21.59 7.46
CA ASN A 192 -12.98 -21.84 6.47
C ASN A 192 -12.45 -22.74 5.33
N GLU A 193 -13.30 -23.09 4.38
CA GLU A 193 -12.97 -23.95 3.25
C GLU A 193 -11.80 -23.39 2.41
N LEU A 194 -11.85 -22.09 2.09
CA LEU A 194 -10.79 -21.43 1.33
C LEU A 194 -9.41 -21.61 2.01
N VAL A 195 -9.34 -21.36 3.32
CA VAL A 195 -8.08 -21.43 4.07
C VAL A 195 -7.57 -22.88 4.15
N LYS A 196 -8.45 -23.86 4.43
CA LYS A 196 -8.09 -25.29 4.48
C LYS A 196 -7.55 -25.80 3.15
N GLU A 197 -8.24 -25.49 2.06
CA GLU A 197 -7.80 -25.88 0.72
C GLU A 197 -6.49 -25.18 0.31
N SER A 198 -6.37 -23.90 0.64
CA SER A 198 -5.14 -23.12 0.40
C SER A 198 -3.96 -23.68 1.17
N TYR A 199 -4.16 -24.11 2.43
CA TYR A 199 -3.13 -24.75 3.23
C TYR A 199 -2.60 -26.03 2.54
N GLN A 200 -3.49 -26.91 2.07
CA GLN A 200 -3.10 -28.14 1.39
C GLN A 200 -2.33 -27.86 0.09
N LEU A 201 -2.76 -26.87 -0.69
CA LEU A 201 -2.06 -26.48 -1.91
C LEU A 201 -0.70 -25.84 -1.61
N LEU A 202 -0.59 -24.97 -0.62
CA LEU A 202 0.69 -24.38 -0.19
C LEU A 202 1.66 -25.45 0.27
N LYS A 203 1.21 -26.39 1.11
CA LYS A 203 2.01 -27.53 1.57
C LYS A 203 2.49 -28.41 0.40
N LYS A 204 1.62 -28.66 -0.58
CA LYS A 204 1.92 -29.46 -1.76
C LYS A 204 2.93 -28.81 -2.70
N TYR A 205 2.77 -27.52 -2.97
CA TYR A 205 3.54 -26.79 -3.98
C TYR A 205 4.73 -26.00 -3.43
N SER A 206 4.91 -25.92 -2.11
CA SER A 206 5.96 -25.12 -1.48
C SER A 206 7.37 -25.47 -1.98
N GLN A 207 7.69 -26.74 -2.17
CA GLN A 207 8.98 -27.17 -2.67
C GLN A 207 9.20 -26.78 -4.14
N ASP A 208 8.22 -27.07 -5.00
CA ASP A 208 8.30 -26.79 -6.44
C ASP A 208 8.39 -25.28 -6.72
N LEU A 209 7.69 -24.48 -5.94
CA LEU A 209 7.63 -23.02 -6.05
C LEU A 209 8.70 -22.32 -5.21
N LYS A 210 9.53 -23.05 -4.46
CA LYS A 210 10.54 -22.52 -3.54
C LYS A 210 9.96 -21.52 -2.53
N ILE A 211 8.82 -21.87 -1.93
CA ILE A 211 8.13 -21.11 -0.91
C ILE A 211 8.46 -21.73 0.45
N ASN A 212 9.03 -20.96 1.36
CA ASN A 212 9.24 -21.37 2.76
C ASN A 212 7.92 -21.22 3.54
N PHE A 213 6.98 -22.14 3.32
CA PHE A 213 5.67 -22.14 3.98
C PHE A 213 5.78 -22.71 5.39
N ILE A 214 5.50 -21.89 6.40
CA ILE A 214 5.59 -22.23 7.82
C ILE A 214 4.27 -22.73 8.43
N GLY A 215 3.18 -22.78 7.64
CA GLY A 215 1.86 -23.22 8.11
C GLY A 215 0.90 -22.07 8.42
N ASN A 216 -0.14 -22.39 9.22
CA ASN A 216 -1.10 -21.39 9.69
C ASN A 216 -0.50 -20.50 10.78
N VAL A 217 -0.86 -19.22 10.75
CA VAL A 217 -0.42 -18.21 11.70
C VAL A 217 -1.64 -17.46 12.24
N GLU A 218 -1.77 -17.38 13.55
CA GLU A 218 -2.82 -16.57 14.18
C GLU A 218 -2.46 -15.09 14.14
N GLY A 219 -3.47 -14.23 14.04
CA GLY A 219 -3.27 -12.78 13.97
C GLY A 219 -2.45 -12.19 15.13
N ARG A 220 -2.51 -12.77 16.34
CA ARG A 220 -1.71 -12.35 17.49
C ARG A 220 -0.23 -12.67 17.34
N GLU A 221 0.10 -13.80 16.69
CA GLU A 221 1.47 -14.25 16.49
C GLU A 221 2.16 -13.51 15.34
N ALA A 222 1.37 -12.98 14.39
CA ALA A 222 1.89 -12.31 13.20
C ALA A 222 2.81 -11.12 13.51
N PHE A 223 2.62 -10.43 14.67
CA PHE A 223 3.44 -9.29 15.06
C PHE A 223 4.62 -9.64 15.98
N LEU A 224 4.51 -10.73 16.70
CA LEU A 224 5.49 -11.18 17.71
C LEU A 224 6.31 -12.34 17.18
N GLY A 225 5.77 -13.10 16.24
CA GLY A 225 6.32 -14.30 15.68
C GLY A 225 7.38 -14.02 14.60
N ASP A 226 7.92 -15.12 14.15
CA ASP A 226 9.00 -15.19 13.20
C ASP A 226 8.41 -15.41 11.80
N VAL A 227 7.65 -14.42 11.32
CA VAL A 227 6.90 -14.43 10.04
C VAL A 227 7.28 -13.19 9.24
N ASP A 228 7.73 -13.39 8.00
CA ASP A 228 8.08 -12.29 7.09
C ASP A 228 6.90 -11.89 6.20
N VAL A 229 6.05 -12.86 5.85
CA VAL A 229 4.89 -12.67 4.97
C VAL A 229 3.66 -13.36 5.53
N LEU A 230 2.56 -12.65 5.61
CA LEU A 230 1.25 -13.15 6.02
C LEU A 230 0.29 -13.15 4.83
N ILE A 231 -0.19 -14.32 4.44
CA ILE A 231 -1.11 -14.49 3.29
C ILE A 231 -2.55 -14.58 3.79
N ALA A 232 -3.42 -13.82 3.13
CA ALA A 232 -4.87 -13.86 3.34
C ALA A 232 -5.61 -13.55 2.03
N ASP A 233 -6.92 -13.82 1.99
CA ASP A 233 -7.79 -13.16 1.02
C ASP A 233 -7.95 -11.67 1.34
N GLY A 234 -8.35 -10.87 0.34
CA GLY A 234 -8.39 -9.42 0.52
C GLY A 234 -9.44 -8.93 1.50
N PHE A 235 -10.50 -9.71 1.80
CA PHE A 235 -11.46 -9.35 2.86
C PHE A 235 -10.83 -9.51 4.23
N THR A 236 -10.30 -10.70 4.51
CA THR A 236 -9.64 -11.02 5.78
C THR A 236 -8.43 -10.12 6.03
N GLY A 237 -7.59 -9.95 5.01
CA GLY A 237 -6.41 -9.09 5.09
C GLY A 237 -6.75 -7.62 5.33
N ASN A 238 -7.79 -7.08 4.67
CA ASN A 238 -8.21 -5.70 4.91
C ASN A 238 -8.82 -5.48 6.29
N VAL A 239 -9.63 -6.44 6.78
CA VAL A 239 -10.17 -6.39 8.16
C VAL A 239 -9.01 -6.41 9.17
N PHE A 240 -8.05 -7.31 8.98
CA PHE A 240 -6.86 -7.39 9.83
C PHE A 240 -6.07 -6.07 9.81
N LEU A 241 -5.75 -5.54 8.63
CA LEU A 241 -5.05 -4.26 8.46
C LEU A 241 -5.78 -3.11 9.16
N LYS A 242 -7.10 -2.97 8.92
CA LYS A 242 -7.90 -1.88 9.51
C LYS A 242 -8.04 -1.99 11.03
N SER A 243 -8.08 -3.22 11.56
CA SER A 243 -8.10 -3.46 13.01
C SER A 243 -6.80 -2.98 13.66
N ILE A 244 -5.66 -3.25 13.04
CA ILE A 244 -4.35 -2.83 13.54
C ILE A 244 -4.17 -1.31 13.43
N GLU A 245 -4.55 -0.72 12.30
CA GLU A 245 -4.57 0.74 12.14
C GLU A 245 -5.41 1.42 13.22
N GLY A 246 -6.60 0.86 13.51
CA GLY A 246 -7.50 1.34 14.55
C GLY A 246 -6.91 1.19 15.95
N PHE A 247 -6.33 0.03 16.24
CA PHE A 247 -5.68 -0.24 17.53
C PHE A 247 -4.46 0.66 17.75
N GLY A 248 -3.62 0.86 16.74
CA GLY A 248 -2.49 1.79 16.82
C GLY A 248 -2.91 3.24 17.12
N LYS A 249 -3.99 3.72 16.47
CA LYS A 249 -4.59 5.02 16.80
C LYS A 249 -5.13 5.09 18.23
N PHE A 250 -5.80 4.04 18.69
CA PHE A 250 -6.30 3.94 20.06
C PHE A 250 -5.18 4.02 21.08
N VAL A 251 -4.11 3.22 20.91
CA VAL A 251 -2.95 3.24 21.83
C VAL A 251 -2.29 4.62 21.87
N LYS A 252 -2.05 5.24 20.70
CA LYS A 252 -1.46 6.58 20.60
C LYS A 252 -2.31 7.63 21.31
N LYS A 253 -3.64 7.58 21.13
CA LYS A 253 -4.58 8.52 21.77
C LYS A 253 -4.62 8.31 23.27
N SER A 254 -4.77 7.07 23.74
CA SER A 254 -4.84 6.74 25.16
C SER A 254 -3.54 7.11 25.91
N LEU A 255 -2.38 6.87 25.29
CA LEU A 255 -1.09 7.27 25.83
C LEU A 255 -1.00 8.79 25.97
N LYS A 256 -1.36 9.52 24.93
CA LYS A 256 -1.40 10.99 24.95
C LYS A 256 -2.32 11.52 26.05
N GLU A 257 -3.54 11.02 26.14
CA GLU A 257 -4.52 11.44 27.17
C GLU A 257 -4.00 11.14 28.59
N SER A 258 -3.35 9.99 28.79
CA SER A 258 -2.75 9.62 30.09
C SER A 258 -1.62 10.55 30.50
N ILE A 259 -0.76 10.94 29.56
CA ILE A 259 0.35 11.90 29.82
C ILE A 259 -0.18 13.30 30.15
N TYR A 260 -1.18 13.77 29.38
CA TYR A 260 -1.72 15.13 29.56
C TYR A 260 -2.80 15.23 30.63
N LYS A 261 -3.07 14.17 31.41
CA LYS A 261 -4.12 14.15 32.42
C LYS A 261 -3.94 15.19 33.54
N ASN A 262 -2.70 15.47 33.95
CA ASN A 262 -2.36 16.46 34.96
C ASN A 262 -0.91 16.93 34.81
N ALA A 263 -0.56 18.04 35.51
CA ALA A 263 0.78 18.63 35.44
C ALA A 263 1.91 17.70 35.91
N PHE A 264 1.66 16.86 36.90
CA PHE A 264 2.67 15.91 37.40
C PHE A 264 3.00 14.84 36.37
N SER A 265 1.97 14.31 35.66
CA SER A 265 2.16 13.36 34.58
C SER A 265 2.96 13.96 33.41
N VAL A 266 2.69 15.22 33.07
CA VAL A 266 3.43 15.93 32.01
C VAL A 266 4.90 16.08 32.38
N ILE A 267 5.17 16.59 33.62
CA ILE A 267 6.55 16.80 34.10
C ILE A 267 7.28 15.45 34.19
N GLY A 268 6.64 14.42 34.74
CA GLY A 268 7.20 13.08 34.83
C GLY A 268 7.48 12.40 33.48
N ALA A 269 6.75 12.76 32.43
CA ALA A 269 6.97 12.23 31.09
C ALA A 269 8.15 12.89 30.35
N ILE A 270 8.60 14.09 30.75
CA ILE A 270 9.67 14.81 30.02
C ILE A 270 10.92 13.99 29.78
N PRO A 271 11.52 13.30 30.78
CA PRO A 271 12.69 12.46 30.57
C PRO A 271 12.45 11.28 29.60
N SER A 272 11.20 10.82 29.50
CA SER A 272 10.78 9.68 28.67
C SER A 272 10.36 10.07 27.25
N LEU A 273 10.26 11.35 26.91
CA LEU A 273 9.81 11.81 25.59
C LEU A 273 10.59 11.20 24.42
N PRO A 274 11.95 11.06 24.46
CA PRO A 274 12.67 10.42 23.37
C PRO A 274 12.30 8.94 23.18
N ALA A 275 12.05 8.20 24.28
CA ALA A 275 11.63 6.81 24.23
C ALA A 275 10.19 6.68 23.69
N LEU A 276 9.29 7.54 24.18
CA LEU A 276 7.90 7.60 23.71
C LEU A 276 7.81 7.97 22.23
N SER A 277 8.66 8.88 21.75
CA SER A 277 8.74 9.25 20.35
C SER A 277 9.20 8.07 19.48
N ARG A 278 10.24 7.32 19.90
CA ARG A 278 10.68 6.09 19.19
C ARG A 278 9.57 5.04 19.17
N PHE A 279 8.90 4.81 20.29
CA PHE A 279 7.76 3.91 20.37
C PHE A 279 6.61 4.32 19.44
N ALA A 280 6.23 5.60 19.46
CA ALA A 280 5.19 6.11 18.56
C ALA A 280 5.56 5.95 17.07
N LYS A 281 6.84 6.11 16.74
CA LYS A 281 7.36 5.93 15.39
C LYS A 281 7.37 4.46 14.97
N SER A 282 7.77 3.54 15.85
CA SER A 282 7.79 2.10 15.54
C SER A 282 6.39 1.50 15.33
N MET A 283 5.33 2.14 15.85
CA MET A 283 3.94 1.74 15.63
C MET A 283 3.26 2.50 14.47
N ASP A 284 3.96 3.42 13.80
CA ASP A 284 3.35 4.23 12.74
C ASP A 284 3.44 3.51 11.40
N TYR A 285 2.35 2.81 11.04
CA TYR A 285 2.21 2.14 9.74
C TYR A 285 2.35 3.12 8.55
N LYS A 286 2.20 4.41 8.79
CA LYS A 286 2.38 5.45 7.78
C LYS A 286 3.84 5.62 7.32
N GLU A 287 4.81 5.18 8.09
CA GLU A 287 6.23 5.22 7.70
C GLU A 287 6.53 4.36 6.46
N TYR A 288 5.63 3.43 6.09
CA TYR A 288 5.83 2.51 4.97
C TYR A 288 5.19 2.96 3.64
N GLY A 289 4.64 4.18 3.61
CA GLY A 289 4.18 4.86 2.40
C GLY A 289 2.92 4.27 1.77
N GLY A 290 3.08 3.33 0.88
CA GLY A 290 2.00 2.73 0.10
C GLY A 290 2.09 1.21 0.00
N ALA A 291 1.05 0.61 -0.55
CA ALA A 291 1.00 -0.81 -0.86
C ALA A 291 1.22 -1.03 -2.36
N LEU A 292 2.03 -2.03 -2.72
CA LEU A 292 2.36 -2.33 -4.10
C LEU A 292 1.41 -3.39 -4.67
N PHE A 293 0.87 -3.18 -5.87
CA PHE A 293 0.20 -4.24 -6.61
C PHE A 293 1.23 -5.20 -7.22
N LEU A 294 1.31 -6.40 -6.67
CA LEU A 294 2.10 -7.49 -7.23
C LEU A 294 1.29 -8.27 -8.27
N GLY A 295 1.95 -8.81 -9.28
CA GLY A 295 1.30 -9.59 -10.34
C GLY A 295 0.87 -8.79 -11.57
N VAL A 296 1.16 -7.48 -11.63
CA VAL A 296 0.98 -6.62 -12.81
C VAL A 296 2.29 -6.40 -13.56
N LYS A 297 2.21 -6.11 -14.86
CA LYS A 297 3.39 -5.99 -15.75
C LYS A 297 4.29 -4.80 -15.45
N LYS A 298 3.75 -3.75 -14.84
CA LYS A 298 4.46 -2.53 -14.48
C LYS A 298 4.09 -2.13 -13.06
N PRO A 299 4.96 -1.48 -12.31
CA PRO A 299 4.70 -1.10 -10.92
C PRO A 299 3.51 -0.14 -10.77
N VAL A 300 2.58 -0.51 -9.91
CA VAL A 300 1.44 0.32 -9.50
C VAL A 300 1.41 0.36 -7.99
N VAL A 301 1.45 1.56 -7.41
CA VAL A 301 1.47 1.78 -5.96
C VAL A 301 0.17 2.43 -5.53
N LYS A 302 -0.44 1.86 -4.52
CA LYS A 302 -1.60 2.41 -3.82
C LYS A 302 -1.13 3.18 -2.59
N ALA A 303 -1.21 4.50 -2.63
CA ALA A 303 -1.10 5.32 -1.42
C ALA A 303 -2.41 5.27 -0.62
N HIS A 304 -2.36 5.49 0.69
CA HIS A 304 -3.56 5.47 1.53
C HIS A 304 -4.50 6.64 1.15
N GLY A 305 -5.83 6.41 1.13
CA GLY A 305 -6.80 7.44 0.75
C GLY A 305 -6.67 8.74 1.55
N SER A 306 -6.39 8.63 2.86
CA SER A 306 -6.16 9.77 3.75
C SER A 306 -4.69 10.22 3.82
N SER A 307 -3.85 9.89 2.81
CA SER A 307 -2.45 10.33 2.76
C SER A 307 -2.33 11.83 2.90
N ASP A 308 -1.40 12.26 3.74
CA ASP A 308 -0.92 13.63 3.82
C ASP A 308 0.37 13.81 3.01
N ALA A 309 0.92 15.01 2.98
CA ALA A 309 2.12 15.32 2.21
C ALA A 309 3.39 14.55 2.61
N LYS A 310 3.40 13.91 3.78
CA LYS A 310 4.53 13.07 4.23
C LYS A 310 4.46 11.66 3.63
N LEU A 311 3.25 11.22 3.29
CA LEU A 311 2.99 9.88 2.77
C LEU A 311 3.07 9.80 1.24
N PHE A 312 3.04 10.92 0.56
CA PHE A 312 3.31 11.05 -0.86
C PHE A 312 4.79 11.36 -1.11
#